data_820c6bb75924923c6baa4a40cffc327d
#
_entry.id   820c6bb75924923c6baa4a40cffc327d
#
_cell.length_a   1.000
_cell.length_b   1.000
_cell.length_c   1.000
_cell.angle_alpha   90.00
_cell.angle_beta   90.00
_cell.angle_gamma   90.00
#
_symmetry.space_group_name_H-M   'P 1'
#
loop_
_entity.id
_entity.type
_entity.pdbx_description
1 polymer ?
#
loop_
_entity_poly.entity_id
_entity_poly.type
_entity_poly.pdbx_seq_one_letter_code
_entity_poly.pdbx_strand_id
1 'polypeptide(L)'
;GQSQQCVLTMPLLEGLDGVNKMSKSLGNYIGINEPPEIIFAKLMSISDELMWRYIELLSFESLETITEWKAQIAAGENPRNIKVRFAQEIVTRFHSQADAEKALSDFQTRAKGGIPDEVPEANVKIEGESIGIAQLLKMAGLVESTSEAMRAIQQGGVKIDSEKVEDKNLQINKGATLVAQMGKRKFAKIHVG
;
A
#
# COMPACT_ATOMS: atom_id res chain seq x y z
N GLY A 1 52.73 11.56 14.51
CA GLY A 1 51.55 12.11 13.86
C GLY A 1 50.64 10.98 13.38
N GLN A 2 49.34 11.18 13.42
CA GLN A 2 48.37 10.22 12.85
C GLN A 2 48.36 10.36 11.31
N SER A 3 48.14 9.25 10.61
CA SER A 3 47.95 9.26 9.16
C SER A 3 46.65 9.98 8.76
N GLN A 4 46.64 10.61 7.61
CA GLN A 4 45.43 11.22 7.05
C GLN A 4 44.34 10.17 6.80
N GLN A 5 43.10 10.51 7.12
CA GLN A 5 41.93 9.68 6.85
C GLN A 5 41.26 10.10 5.54
N CYS A 6 40.81 9.14 4.77
CA CYS A 6 39.91 9.40 3.64
C CYS A 6 38.46 9.51 4.15
N VAL A 7 37.77 10.56 3.75
CA VAL A 7 36.37 10.77 4.11
C VAL A 7 35.52 10.67 2.83
N LEU A 8 34.58 9.75 2.82
CA LEU A 8 33.56 9.62 1.80
C LEU A 8 32.21 10.03 2.40
N THR A 9 31.57 11.01 1.79
CA THR A 9 30.24 11.45 2.20
C THR A 9 29.20 11.13 1.13
N MET A 10 28.01 10.74 1.58
CA MET A 10 26.85 10.52 0.70
C MET A 10 25.81 11.62 0.97
N PRO A 11 25.03 12.02 -0.05
CA PRO A 11 23.91 12.91 0.17
C PRO A 11 22.91 12.32 1.16
N LEU A 12 22.26 13.20 1.91
CA LEU A 12 21.20 12.80 2.83
C LEU A 12 19.98 12.32 2.01
N LEU A 13 19.40 11.19 2.42
CA LEU A 13 18.16 10.68 1.82
C LEU A 13 16.96 11.25 2.60
N GLU A 14 16.08 11.95 1.89
CA GLU A 14 14.82 12.45 2.41
C GLU A 14 13.83 11.30 2.63
N GLY A 15 12.95 11.43 3.63
CA GLY A 15 11.88 10.49 3.87
C GLY A 15 10.70 10.65 2.90
N LEU A 16 9.63 9.89 3.12
CA LEU A 16 8.41 9.91 2.29
C LEU A 16 7.75 11.30 2.19
N ASP A 17 8.04 12.18 3.14
CA ASP A 17 7.59 13.57 3.16
C ASP A 17 8.36 14.50 2.19
N GLY A 18 9.49 14.03 1.66
CA GLY A 18 10.34 14.80 0.73
C GLY A 18 11.04 16.00 1.35
N VAL A 19 11.03 16.16 2.67
CA VAL A 19 11.57 17.32 3.38
C VAL A 19 12.58 16.92 4.45
N ASN A 20 12.15 16.07 5.38
CA ASN A 20 12.98 15.63 6.48
C ASN A 20 13.82 14.42 6.09
N LYS A 21 14.99 14.24 6.72
CA LYS A 21 15.77 13.02 6.53
C LYS A 21 14.92 11.78 6.84
N MET A 22 15.12 10.70 6.09
CA MET A 22 14.47 9.42 6.36
C MET A 22 14.85 8.94 7.77
N SER A 23 13.85 8.65 8.60
CA SER A 23 14.05 8.25 9.98
C SER A 23 12.91 7.40 10.51
N LYS A 24 13.24 6.35 11.29
CA LYS A 24 12.26 5.54 12.00
C LYS A 24 11.47 6.37 13.02
N SER A 25 12.13 7.28 13.73
CA SER A 25 11.49 8.13 14.75
C SER A 25 10.48 9.12 14.17
N LEU A 26 10.65 9.52 12.91
CA LEU A 26 9.72 10.40 12.20
C LEU A 26 8.62 9.63 11.45
N GLY A 27 8.71 8.31 11.38
CA GLY A 27 7.73 7.49 10.66
C GLY A 27 7.72 7.68 9.14
N ASN A 28 8.68 8.45 8.58
CA ASN A 28 8.75 8.80 7.16
C ASN A 28 9.68 7.88 6.35
N TYR A 29 9.91 6.66 6.82
CA TYR A 29 10.87 5.72 6.25
C TYR A 29 10.23 4.60 5.43
N ILE A 30 11.05 3.98 4.58
CA ILE A 30 10.78 2.70 3.95
C ILE A 30 11.73 1.69 4.58
N GLY A 31 11.18 0.68 5.28
CA GLY A 31 11.98 -0.37 5.90
C GLY A 31 12.26 -1.50 4.91
N ILE A 32 13.53 -1.90 4.78
CA ILE A 32 13.92 -3.01 3.91
C ILE A 32 13.36 -4.37 4.36
N ASN A 33 12.91 -4.47 5.62
CA ASN A 33 12.27 -5.66 6.19
C ASN A 33 10.73 -5.56 6.18
N GLU A 34 10.15 -4.50 5.61
CA GLU A 34 8.71 -4.41 5.45
C GLU A 34 8.23 -5.38 4.37
N PRO A 35 6.96 -5.82 4.42
CA PRO A 35 6.38 -6.65 3.36
C PRO A 35 6.53 -6.02 1.97
N PRO A 36 6.75 -6.82 0.91
CA PRO A 36 6.97 -6.34 -0.46
C PRO A 36 5.92 -5.35 -0.95
N GLU A 37 4.64 -5.63 -0.68
CA GLU A 37 3.50 -4.80 -1.06
C GLU A 37 3.49 -3.44 -0.33
N ILE A 38 4.05 -3.38 0.88
CA ILE A 38 4.18 -2.13 1.65
C ILE A 38 5.31 -1.28 1.09
N ILE A 39 6.48 -1.88 0.82
CA ILE A 39 7.61 -1.19 0.18
C ILE A 39 7.16 -0.62 -1.16
N PHE A 40 6.51 -1.45 -1.98
CA PHE A 40 6.01 -1.05 -3.30
C PHE A 40 5.01 0.11 -3.19
N ALA A 41 4.03 0.02 -2.30
CA ALA A 41 3.02 1.06 -2.12
C ALA A 41 3.62 2.39 -1.62
N LYS A 42 4.59 2.33 -0.71
CA LYS A 42 5.32 3.51 -0.23
C LYS A 42 6.09 4.18 -1.36
N LEU A 43 6.83 3.42 -2.17
CA LEU A 43 7.56 3.95 -3.33
C LEU A 43 6.60 4.56 -4.37
N MET A 44 5.44 3.95 -4.59
CA MET A 44 4.42 4.52 -5.47
C MET A 44 3.76 5.80 -4.94
N SER A 45 3.84 6.07 -3.64
CA SER A 45 3.21 7.24 -3.01
C SER A 45 4.07 8.50 -2.97
N ILE A 46 5.39 8.40 -3.23
CA ILE A 46 6.29 9.56 -3.23
C ILE A 46 5.97 10.52 -4.38
N SER A 47 6.34 11.81 -4.23
CA SER A 47 6.24 12.78 -5.33
C SER A 47 7.15 12.43 -6.50
N ASP A 48 6.89 12.99 -7.68
CA ASP A 48 7.73 12.73 -8.86
C ASP A 48 9.14 13.35 -8.71
N GLU A 49 9.25 14.45 -7.98
CA GLU A 49 10.55 15.05 -7.64
C GLU A 49 11.36 14.14 -6.73
N LEU A 50 10.74 13.61 -5.67
CA LEU A 50 11.40 12.69 -4.74
C LEU A 50 11.75 11.37 -5.40
N MET A 51 10.94 10.91 -6.36
CA MET A 51 11.25 9.72 -7.18
C MET A 51 12.61 9.86 -7.85
N TRP A 52 12.90 10.98 -8.49
CA TRP A 52 14.20 11.19 -9.16
C TRP A 52 15.35 11.18 -8.17
N ARG A 53 15.15 11.81 -7.01
CA ARG A 53 16.14 11.79 -5.93
C ARG A 53 16.44 10.37 -5.46
N TYR A 54 15.38 9.55 -5.29
CA TYR A 54 15.54 8.15 -4.89
C TYR A 54 16.19 7.31 -5.99
N ILE A 55 15.82 7.49 -7.24
CA ILE A 55 16.46 6.78 -8.37
C ILE A 55 17.96 7.10 -8.42
N GLU A 56 18.33 8.37 -8.34
CA GLU A 56 19.74 8.78 -8.39
C GLU A 56 20.58 8.23 -7.22
N LEU A 57 20.01 8.04 -6.05
CA LEU A 57 20.73 7.61 -4.87
C LEU A 57 20.67 6.11 -4.60
N LEU A 58 19.62 5.43 -5.07
CA LEU A 58 19.30 4.06 -4.67
C LEU A 58 19.23 3.07 -5.83
N SER A 59 18.96 3.51 -7.06
CA SER A 59 18.90 2.62 -8.21
C SER A 59 20.30 2.13 -8.62
N PHE A 60 20.38 0.93 -9.20
CA PHE A 60 21.59 0.41 -9.82
C PHE A 60 21.60 0.62 -11.35
N GLU A 61 20.57 1.28 -11.86
CA GLU A 61 20.52 1.67 -13.27
C GLU A 61 21.63 2.65 -13.64
N SER A 62 22.08 2.59 -14.88
CA SER A 62 23.11 3.49 -15.36
C SER A 62 22.61 4.94 -15.44
N LEU A 63 23.54 5.90 -15.36
CA LEU A 63 23.18 7.32 -15.56
C LEU A 63 22.59 7.59 -16.95
N GLU A 64 22.97 6.80 -17.93
CA GLU A 64 22.42 6.85 -19.29
C GLU A 64 20.95 6.44 -19.28
N THR A 65 20.61 5.30 -18.65
CA THR A 65 19.22 4.84 -18.48
C THR A 65 18.37 5.88 -17.72
N ILE A 66 18.91 6.46 -16.66
CA ILE A 66 18.20 7.50 -15.90
C ILE A 66 17.94 8.74 -16.76
N THR A 67 18.91 9.13 -17.60
CA THR A 67 18.76 10.24 -18.51
C THR A 67 17.71 9.95 -19.58
N GLU A 68 17.69 8.74 -20.13
CA GLU A 68 16.65 8.29 -21.06
C GLU A 68 15.25 8.33 -20.42
N TRP A 69 15.11 7.87 -19.18
CA TRP A 69 13.82 7.95 -18.45
C TRP A 69 13.36 9.39 -18.28
N LYS A 70 14.26 10.32 -17.96
CA LYS A 70 13.95 11.76 -17.89
C LYS A 70 13.47 12.30 -19.24
N ALA A 71 14.14 11.90 -20.33
CA ALA A 71 13.74 12.27 -21.68
C ALA A 71 12.37 11.69 -22.07
N GLN A 72 12.08 10.44 -21.71
CA GLN A 72 10.77 9.80 -21.95
C GLN A 72 9.64 10.58 -21.26
N ILE A 73 9.82 10.99 -20.00
CA ILE A 73 8.83 11.82 -19.29
C ILE A 73 8.66 13.19 -19.96
N ALA A 74 9.76 13.83 -20.36
CA ALA A 74 9.71 15.10 -21.10
C ALA A 74 8.98 14.97 -22.46
N ALA A 75 9.02 13.78 -23.07
CA ALA A 75 8.28 13.43 -24.28
C ALA A 75 6.82 13.02 -24.03
N GLY A 76 6.33 13.04 -22.79
CA GLY A 76 4.94 12.75 -22.44
C GLY A 76 4.68 11.38 -21.82
N GLU A 77 5.72 10.58 -21.52
CA GLU A 77 5.58 9.34 -20.77
C GLU A 77 5.07 9.63 -19.35
N ASN A 78 4.21 8.72 -18.84
CA ASN A 78 3.66 8.89 -17.50
C ASN A 78 4.71 8.56 -16.43
N PRO A 79 5.04 9.51 -15.51
CA PRO A 79 5.99 9.28 -14.42
C PRO A 79 5.70 8.02 -13.60
N ARG A 80 4.42 7.62 -13.51
CA ARG A 80 3.99 6.40 -12.85
C ARG A 80 4.71 5.15 -13.39
N ASN A 81 4.97 5.08 -14.70
CA ASN A 81 5.61 3.91 -15.31
C ASN A 81 7.07 3.77 -14.85
N ILE A 82 7.79 4.88 -14.75
CA ILE A 82 9.15 4.90 -14.21
C ILE A 82 9.14 4.55 -12.72
N LYS A 83 8.19 5.09 -11.96
CA LYS A 83 8.02 4.78 -10.54
C LYS A 83 7.75 3.29 -10.29
N VAL A 84 6.96 2.64 -11.14
CA VAL A 84 6.72 1.19 -11.11
C VAL A 84 8.03 0.41 -11.32
N ARG A 85 8.82 0.75 -12.35
CA ARG A 85 10.10 0.10 -12.63
C ARG A 85 11.05 0.20 -11.44
N PHE A 86 11.19 1.40 -10.88
CA PHE A 86 12.01 1.63 -9.70
C PHE A 86 11.50 0.87 -8.47
N ALA A 87 10.19 0.86 -8.22
CA ALA A 87 9.62 0.11 -7.11
C ALA A 87 9.85 -1.40 -7.24
N GLN A 88 9.73 -1.94 -8.46
CA GLN A 88 10.04 -3.36 -8.72
C GLN A 88 11.54 -3.65 -8.51
N GLU A 89 12.43 -2.78 -8.93
CA GLU A 89 13.87 -2.91 -8.70
C GLU A 89 14.18 -3.01 -7.19
N ILE A 90 13.65 -2.09 -6.39
CA ILE A 90 13.88 -2.06 -4.95
C ILE A 90 13.30 -3.30 -4.26
N VAL A 91 12.06 -3.69 -4.59
CA VAL A 91 11.46 -4.89 -4.01
C VAL A 91 12.24 -6.14 -4.42
N THR A 92 12.65 -6.27 -5.68
CA THR A 92 13.47 -7.41 -6.14
C THR A 92 14.79 -7.52 -5.36
N ARG A 93 15.42 -6.39 -5.05
CA ARG A 93 16.71 -6.34 -4.33
C ARG A 93 16.61 -6.83 -2.90
N PHE A 94 15.56 -6.48 -2.18
CA PHE A 94 15.42 -6.80 -0.75
C PHE A 94 14.54 -8.02 -0.48
N HIS A 95 13.81 -8.51 -1.47
CA HIS A 95 12.97 -9.70 -1.43
C HIS A 95 13.28 -10.59 -2.64
N SER A 96 12.33 -10.72 -3.59
CA SER A 96 12.52 -11.49 -4.82
C SER A 96 11.81 -10.84 -6.00
N GLN A 97 12.16 -11.29 -7.22
CA GLN A 97 11.46 -10.87 -8.42
C GLN A 97 9.97 -11.28 -8.39
N ALA A 98 9.67 -12.48 -7.90
CA ALA A 98 8.30 -12.97 -7.77
C ALA A 98 7.47 -12.09 -6.82
N ASP A 99 8.07 -11.63 -5.71
CA ASP A 99 7.42 -10.70 -4.77
C ASP A 99 7.18 -9.32 -5.40
N ALA A 100 8.11 -8.85 -6.23
CA ALA A 100 7.96 -7.58 -6.94
C ALA A 100 6.82 -7.63 -7.98
N GLU A 101 6.71 -8.72 -8.72
CA GLU A 101 5.62 -8.95 -9.67
C GLU A 101 4.27 -9.07 -8.97
N LYS A 102 4.22 -9.80 -7.85
CA LYS A 102 3.02 -9.91 -7.02
C LYS A 102 2.62 -8.55 -6.44
N ALA A 103 3.56 -7.79 -5.88
CA ALA A 103 3.29 -6.46 -5.33
C ALA A 103 2.74 -5.50 -6.39
N LEU A 104 3.24 -5.56 -7.64
CA LEU A 104 2.69 -4.79 -8.75
C LEU A 104 1.26 -5.22 -9.09
N SER A 105 1.01 -6.52 -9.21
CA SER A 105 -0.34 -7.07 -9.49
C SER A 105 -1.34 -6.62 -8.45
N ASP A 106 -1.01 -6.79 -7.17
CA ASP A 106 -1.84 -6.37 -6.04
C ASP A 106 -2.09 -4.85 -6.05
N PHE A 107 -1.06 -4.06 -6.33
CA PHE A 107 -1.19 -2.61 -6.43
C PHE A 107 -2.14 -2.20 -7.56
N GLN A 108 -2.04 -2.85 -8.73
CA GLN A 108 -2.92 -2.59 -9.86
C GLN A 108 -4.36 -3.02 -9.58
N THR A 109 -4.55 -4.16 -8.94
CA THR A 109 -5.86 -4.69 -8.55
C THR A 109 -6.54 -3.74 -7.57
N ARG A 110 -5.84 -3.29 -6.53
CA ARG A 110 -6.35 -2.28 -5.59
C ARG A 110 -6.69 -0.94 -6.27
N ALA A 111 -5.87 -0.51 -7.23
CA ALA A 111 -6.10 0.73 -7.97
C ALA A 111 -7.38 0.66 -8.84
N LYS A 112 -7.71 -0.53 -9.38
CA LYS A 112 -8.94 -0.79 -10.14
C LYS A 112 -10.16 -1.04 -9.23
N GLY A 113 -9.98 -1.05 -7.91
CA GLY A 113 -11.03 -1.35 -6.93
C GLY A 113 -11.34 -2.84 -6.79
N GLY A 114 -10.45 -3.71 -7.26
CA GLY A 114 -10.52 -5.15 -7.06
C GLY A 114 -10.06 -5.59 -5.66
N ILE A 115 -10.36 -6.85 -5.33
CA ILE A 115 -9.93 -7.51 -4.08
C ILE A 115 -8.50 -8.02 -4.31
N PRO A 116 -7.53 -7.70 -3.43
CA PRO A 116 -6.19 -8.28 -3.47
C PRO A 116 -6.21 -9.80 -3.26
N ASP A 117 -5.21 -10.51 -3.77
CA ASP A 117 -5.10 -11.96 -3.60
C ASP A 117 -4.91 -12.36 -2.12
N GLU A 118 -4.20 -11.54 -1.35
CA GLU A 118 -4.06 -11.71 0.10
C GLU A 118 -4.88 -10.66 0.84
N VAL A 119 -5.95 -11.11 1.47
CA VAL A 119 -6.83 -10.31 2.32
C VAL A 119 -6.67 -10.80 3.76
N PRO A 120 -6.43 -9.91 4.75
CA PRO A 120 -6.39 -10.30 6.15
C PRO A 120 -7.66 -11.06 6.54
N GLU A 121 -7.51 -12.21 7.20
CA GLU A 121 -8.64 -12.99 7.70
C GLU A 121 -9.06 -12.51 9.09
N ALA A 122 -10.36 -12.34 9.29
CA ALA A 122 -10.96 -11.96 10.56
C ALA A 122 -12.04 -12.99 10.94
N ASN A 123 -11.85 -13.65 12.08
CA ASN A 123 -12.85 -14.55 12.65
C ASN A 123 -13.74 -13.80 13.64
N VAL A 124 -14.99 -13.59 13.30
CA VAL A 124 -15.95 -12.87 14.11
C VAL A 124 -16.94 -13.88 14.71
N LYS A 125 -16.87 -14.05 16.04
CA LYS A 125 -17.83 -14.90 16.77
C LYS A 125 -19.04 -14.08 17.16
N ILE A 126 -20.22 -14.62 16.88
CA ILE A 126 -21.50 -14.00 17.23
C ILE A 126 -22.33 -14.94 18.10
N GLU A 127 -23.09 -14.38 19.05
CA GLU A 127 -23.96 -15.15 19.95
C GLU A 127 -25.35 -15.44 19.35
N GLY A 128 -25.74 -14.68 18.30
CA GLY A 128 -27.01 -14.80 17.60
C GLY A 128 -26.93 -15.52 16.25
N GLU A 129 -28.05 -15.59 15.55
CA GLU A 129 -28.13 -16.17 14.19
C GLU A 129 -27.63 -15.20 13.10
N SER A 130 -27.59 -13.90 13.39
CA SER A 130 -27.14 -12.88 12.47
C SER A 130 -26.51 -11.68 13.19
N ILE A 131 -25.75 -10.89 12.46
CA ILE A 131 -25.09 -9.67 12.93
C ILE A 131 -25.30 -8.53 11.93
N GLY A 132 -25.57 -7.32 12.43
CA GLY A 132 -25.66 -6.14 11.58
C GLY A 132 -24.32 -5.77 10.95
N ILE A 133 -24.33 -5.35 9.69
CA ILE A 133 -23.13 -5.04 8.90
C ILE A 133 -22.20 -4.04 9.61
N ALA A 134 -22.73 -3.00 10.23
CA ALA A 134 -21.91 -1.99 10.92
C ALA A 134 -21.14 -2.56 12.11
N GLN A 135 -21.77 -3.50 12.85
CA GLN A 135 -21.14 -4.19 13.97
C GLN A 135 -20.11 -5.20 13.50
N LEU A 136 -20.41 -5.92 12.40
CA LEU A 136 -19.49 -6.87 11.76
C LEU A 136 -18.21 -6.17 11.32
N LEU A 137 -18.28 -5.02 10.63
CA LEU A 137 -17.14 -4.24 10.19
C LEU A 137 -16.28 -3.76 11.36
N LYS A 138 -16.89 -3.39 12.49
CA LYS A 138 -16.17 -3.02 13.71
C LYS A 138 -15.44 -4.22 14.32
N MET A 139 -16.12 -5.36 14.46
CA MET A 139 -15.51 -6.57 15.04
C MET A 139 -14.39 -7.14 14.15
N ALA A 140 -14.49 -6.97 12.86
CA ALA A 140 -13.42 -7.32 11.90
C ALA A 140 -12.25 -6.32 11.87
N GLY A 141 -12.29 -5.23 12.66
CA GLY A 141 -11.22 -4.25 12.76
C GLY A 141 -11.10 -3.31 11.55
N LEU A 142 -12.08 -3.28 10.66
CA LEU A 142 -12.09 -2.39 9.50
C LEU A 142 -12.41 -0.94 9.86
N VAL A 143 -13.14 -0.73 10.95
CA VAL A 143 -13.53 0.58 11.49
C VAL A 143 -13.38 0.60 13.02
N GLU A 144 -13.20 1.77 13.58
CA GLU A 144 -13.08 1.95 15.03
C GLU A 144 -14.45 1.97 15.74
N SER A 145 -15.51 2.38 15.03
CA SER A 145 -16.86 2.48 15.58
C SER A 145 -17.95 2.10 14.59
N THR A 146 -19.10 1.66 15.10
CA THR A 146 -20.29 1.41 14.30
C THR A 146 -20.83 2.69 13.63
N SER A 147 -20.64 3.86 14.26
CA SER A 147 -21.01 5.15 13.66
C SER A 147 -20.15 5.50 12.43
N GLU A 148 -18.88 5.15 12.46
CA GLU A 148 -18.01 5.27 11.30
C GLU A 148 -18.45 4.33 10.16
N ALA A 149 -18.75 3.07 10.48
CA ALA A 149 -19.28 2.11 9.52
C ALA A 149 -20.56 2.62 8.84
N MET A 150 -21.52 3.11 9.63
CA MET A 150 -22.78 3.66 9.12
C MET A 150 -22.58 4.83 8.17
N ARG A 151 -21.69 5.76 8.51
CA ARG A 151 -21.34 6.90 7.62
C ARG A 151 -20.70 6.44 6.33
N ALA A 152 -19.79 5.47 6.42
CA ALA A 152 -19.12 4.92 5.25
C ALA A 152 -20.10 4.18 4.31
N ILE A 153 -21.07 3.44 4.85
CA ILE A 153 -22.15 2.80 4.06
C ILE A 153 -22.96 3.87 3.34
N GLN A 154 -23.39 4.94 4.02
CA GLN A 154 -24.14 6.04 3.41
C GLN A 154 -23.37 6.74 2.28
N GLN A 155 -22.06 6.86 2.42
CA GLN A 155 -21.17 7.44 1.40
C GLN A 155 -20.82 6.46 0.27
N GLY A 156 -21.31 5.22 0.32
CA GLY A 156 -21.00 4.18 -0.64
C GLY A 156 -19.57 3.67 -0.58
N GLY A 157 -18.90 3.84 0.57
CA GLY A 157 -17.52 3.44 0.80
C GLY A 157 -17.35 1.99 1.26
N VAL A 158 -18.44 1.21 1.39
CA VAL A 158 -18.41 -0.18 1.83
C VAL A 158 -18.86 -1.10 0.71
N LYS A 159 -18.09 -2.18 0.48
CA LYS A 159 -18.46 -3.27 -0.43
C LYS A 159 -18.33 -4.61 0.27
N ILE A 160 -19.19 -5.56 -0.10
CA ILE A 160 -19.10 -6.97 0.27
C ILE A 160 -19.01 -7.76 -1.02
N ASP A 161 -18.01 -8.62 -1.15
CA ASP A 161 -17.75 -9.45 -2.33
C ASP A 161 -17.79 -8.66 -3.65
N SER A 162 -17.24 -7.43 -3.61
CA SER A 162 -17.19 -6.44 -4.68
C SER A 162 -18.52 -5.69 -4.94
N GLU A 163 -19.63 -6.05 -4.31
CA GLU A 163 -20.91 -5.36 -4.41
C GLU A 163 -21.04 -4.25 -3.37
N LYS A 164 -21.54 -3.11 -3.79
CA LYS A 164 -21.73 -1.95 -2.91
C LYS A 164 -22.85 -2.23 -1.91
N VAL A 165 -22.56 -2.00 -0.63
CA VAL A 165 -23.57 -2.08 0.43
C VAL A 165 -24.34 -0.76 0.47
N GLU A 166 -25.63 -0.80 0.19
CA GLU A 166 -26.53 0.36 0.26
C GLU A 166 -27.43 0.33 1.48
N ASP A 167 -27.76 -0.88 1.97
CA ASP A 167 -28.57 -1.05 3.17
C ASP A 167 -27.72 -1.06 4.43
N LYS A 168 -27.88 -0.03 5.26
CA LYS A 168 -27.22 0.09 6.56
C LYS A 168 -27.72 -0.93 7.61
N ASN A 169 -28.90 -1.52 7.39
CA ASN A 169 -29.49 -2.53 8.27
C ASN A 169 -29.23 -3.96 7.77
N LEU A 170 -28.37 -4.14 6.76
CA LEU A 170 -28.03 -5.46 6.23
C LEU A 170 -27.59 -6.39 7.36
N GLN A 171 -28.21 -7.56 7.44
CA GLN A 171 -27.88 -8.63 8.39
C GLN A 171 -27.05 -9.71 7.69
N ILE A 172 -25.99 -10.13 8.32
CA ILE A 172 -25.12 -11.22 7.87
C ILE A 172 -25.34 -12.40 8.79
N ASN A 173 -25.69 -13.54 8.21
CA ASN A 173 -26.00 -14.76 8.97
C ASN A 173 -24.72 -15.45 9.48
N LYS A 174 -24.87 -16.15 10.58
CA LYS A 174 -23.85 -17.06 11.13
C LYS A 174 -23.47 -18.12 10.08
N GLY A 175 -22.17 -18.44 10.01
CA GLY A 175 -21.61 -19.35 9.01
C GLY A 175 -21.24 -18.69 7.68
N ALA A 176 -21.55 -17.40 7.50
CA ALA A 176 -21.17 -16.68 6.29
C ALA A 176 -19.67 -16.42 6.23
N THR A 177 -19.12 -16.55 5.01
CA THR A 177 -17.75 -16.10 4.69
C THR A 177 -17.88 -15.06 3.58
N LEU A 178 -17.31 -13.87 3.80
CA LEU A 178 -17.40 -12.76 2.86
C LEU A 178 -16.14 -11.90 2.88
N VAL A 179 -15.88 -11.18 1.80
CA VAL A 179 -14.81 -10.20 1.73
C VAL A 179 -15.39 -8.80 1.85
N ALA A 180 -15.13 -8.15 2.98
CA ALA A 180 -15.52 -6.77 3.20
C ALA A 180 -14.42 -5.81 2.77
N GLN A 181 -14.79 -4.76 2.04
CA GLN A 181 -13.95 -3.66 1.63
C GLN A 181 -14.46 -2.35 2.24
N MET A 182 -13.56 -1.61 2.85
CA MET A 182 -13.81 -0.26 3.39
C MET A 182 -12.94 0.76 2.67
N GLY A 183 -13.56 1.61 1.85
CA GLY A 183 -12.83 2.54 0.98
C GLY A 183 -11.97 1.81 -0.06
N LYS A 184 -10.79 2.39 -0.37
CA LYS A 184 -9.88 1.82 -1.40
C LYS A 184 -8.76 0.94 -0.83
N ARG A 185 -8.55 0.93 0.48
CA ARG A 185 -7.32 0.39 1.09
C ARG A 185 -7.54 -0.69 2.13
N LYS A 186 -8.69 -0.72 2.79
CA LYS A 186 -8.96 -1.67 3.88
C LYS A 186 -9.82 -2.83 3.35
N PHE A 187 -9.34 -4.04 3.52
CA PHE A 187 -10.02 -5.28 3.16
C PHE A 187 -9.93 -6.25 4.33
N ALA A 188 -10.94 -7.07 4.51
CA ALA A 188 -10.89 -8.22 5.40
C ALA A 188 -11.78 -9.35 4.85
N LYS A 189 -11.26 -10.58 4.87
CA LYS A 189 -12.05 -11.80 4.66
C LYS A 189 -12.61 -12.22 6.03
N ILE A 190 -13.91 -12.13 6.18
CA ILE A 190 -14.60 -12.29 7.45
C ILE A 190 -15.29 -13.65 7.48
N HIS A 191 -14.98 -14.43 8.50
CA HIS A 191 -15.68 -15.67 8.83
C HIS A 191 -16.56 -15.42 10.05
N VAL A 192 -17.88 -15.56 9.87
CA VAL A 192 -18.88 -15.33 10.93
C VAL A 192 -19.22 -16.67 11.59
N GLY A 193 -18.76 -16.86 12.83
CA GLY A 193 -18.89 -18.12 13.57
C GLY A 193 -19.77 -18.05 14.81
#